data_98e42c1986f6b0248913048f24e42e6b
#
_entry.id   98e42c1986f6b0248913048f24e42e6b
#
_cell.length_a   1.000
_cell.length_b   1.000
_cell.length_c   1.000
_cell.angle_alpha   90.00
_cell.angle_beta   90.00
_cell.angle_gamma   90.00
#
_symmetry.space_group_name_H-M   'P 1'
#
loop_
_entity.id
_entity.type
_entity.pdbx_description
1 polymer ?
#
loop_
_entity_poly.entity_id
_entity_poly.type
_entity_poly.pdbx_seq_one_letter_code
_entity_poly.pdbx_strand_id
1 'polypeptide(L)'
;MKQFFTGLLFLLILTPPLVVADEFEVLDIRIEGLQRVSAGTVFASLPLSVGDNVDEAIIREATRSLFRTGYFADVVMARENGILVVGLVERPAVTEINLEGNKAIETDQLLDALRDNGLAEGQIFRQVILEGMTQELQRQYVSQGRYGALVKTDVKTLPRNRVSVNIDIDEGDVAKIRHINIVGNFDFSEDDLLDQFEQNETGWISWITSDDKYSREKLSGDLETLESWYLDRGYLQFEVMSTQVS
;
A
#
# COMPACT_ATOMS: atom_id res chain seq x y z
N MET A 1 -74.32 16.32 42.41
CA MET A 1 -74.12 16.31 40.95
C MET A 1 -72.66 16.16 40.64
N LYS A 2 -72.21 14.97 40.29
CA LYS A 2 -70.82 14.67 39.88
C LYS A 2 -70.83 14.41 38.36
N GLN A 3 -70.21 15.31 37.61
CA GLN A 3 -70.05 15.12 36.15
C GLN A 3 -68.79 14.31 35.92
N PHE A 4 -68.91 13.14 35.27
CA PHE A 4 -67.82 12.32 34.75
C PHE A 4 -67.42 12.86 33.39
N PHE A 5 -66.20 13.31 33.26
CA PHE A 5 -65.60 13.69 31.96
C PHE A 5 -64.82 12.48 31.43
N THR A 6 -65.38 11.83 30.41
CA THR A 6 -64.72 10.68 29.73
C THR A 6 -63.81 11.24 28.63
N GLY A 7 -62.51 11.28 28.89
CA GLY A 7 -61.50 11.68 27.91
C GLY A 7 -61.24 10.52 26.93
N LEU A 8 -61.59 10.71 25.66
CA LEU A 8 -61.26 9.79 24.55
C LEU A 8 -59.83 10.02 24.10
N LEU A 9 -58.90 9.09 24.48
CA LEU A 9 -57.51 9.09 24.04
C LEU A 9 -57.41 8.62 22.60
N PHE A 10 -57.16 9.56 21.65
CA PHE A 10 -56.95 9.27 20.25
C PHE A 10 -55.52 8.81 20.06
N LEU A 11 -55.29 7.48 19.92
CA LEU A 11 -53.97 6.88 19.64
C LEU A 11 -53.60 7.10 18.18
N LEU A 12 -52.78 8.10 17.90
CA LEU A 12 -52.26 8.38 16.54
C LEU A 12 -51.21 7.31 16.21
N ILE A 13 -51.60 6.30 15.40
CA ILE A 13 -50.71 5.28 14.87
C ILE A 13 -49.89 5.94 13.75
N LEU A 14 -48.64 6.34 14.09
CA LEU A 14 -47.64 6.77 13.12
C LEU A 14 -47.15 5.53 12.33
N THR A 15 -47.74 5.22 11.16
CA THR A 15 -47.21 4.24 10.26
C THR A 15 -45.98 4.84 9.58
N PRO A 16 -44.76 4.22 9.67
CA PRO A 16 -43.62 4.70 8.92
C PRO A 16 -43.94 4.58 7.40
N PRO A 17 -43.51 5.55 6.57
CA PRO A 17 -43.68 5.42 5.13
C PRO A 17 -42.90 4.18 4.67
N LEU A 18 -43.57 3.26 3.99
CA LEU A 18 -42.96 2.22 3.22
C LEU A 18 -42.11 2.91 2.13
N VAL A 19 -40.80 2.92 2.30
CA VAL A 19 -39.87 3.29 1.23
C VAL A 19 -39.98 2.17 0.18
N VAL A 20 -40.78 2.39 -0.82
CA VAL A 20 -40.83 1.52 -2.01
C VAL A 20 -39.46 1.74 -2.70
N ALA A 21 -38.64 0.75 -2.74
CA ALA A 21 -37.44 0.75 -3.58
C ALA A 21 -37.92 1.00 -5.03
N ASP A 22 -37.37 2.00 -5.70
CA ASP A 22 -37.76 2.36 -7.09
C ASP A 22 -37.18 1.28 -8.02
N GLU A 23 -37.97 0.22 -8.22
CA GLU A 23 -37.66 -0.90 -9.12
C GLU A 23 -38.08 -0.53 -10.55
N PHE A 24 -37.23 -0.86 -11.55
CA PHE A 24 -37.56 -0.63 -12.95
C PHE A 24 -37.11 -1.79 -13.84
N GLU A 25 -37.86 -2.03 -14.93
CA GLU A 25 -37.48 -2.97 -15.98
C GLU A 25 -36.39 -2.34 -16.89
N VAL A 26 -35.31 -3.07 -17.14
CA VAL A 26 -34.24 -2.67 -18.05
C VAL A 26 -34.67 -2.94 -19.49
N LEU A 27 -35.04 -1.91 -20.20
CA LEU A 27 -35.47 -2.04 -21.63
C LEU A 27 -34.28 -2.14 -22.58
N ASP A 28 -33.13 -1.52 -22.21
CA ASP A 28 -31.90 -1.56 -22.96
C ASP A 28 -30.72 -1.20 -22.04
N ILE A 29 -29.48 -1.59 -22.43
CA ILE A 29 -28.23 -1.27 -21.71
C ILE A 29 -27.32 -0.51 -22.67
N ARG A 30 -27.01 0.73 -22.32
CA ARG A 30 -26.05 1.57 -23.04
C ARG A 30 -24.76 1.71 -22.26
N ILE A 31 -23.63 1.36 -22.89
CA ILE A 31 -22.31 1.48 -22.31
C ILE A 31 -21.60 2.69 -22.91
N GLU A 32 -21.04 3.55 -22.05
CA GLU A 32 -20.32 4.75 -22.43
C GLU A 32 -18.91 4.77 -21.80
N GLY A 33 -17.96 5.46 -22.48
CA GLY A 33 -16.61 5.68 -21.95
C GLY A 33 -15.59 4.59 -22.26
N LEU A 34 -15.95 3.55 -23.02
CA LEU A 34 -15.01 2.53 -23.45
C LEU A 34 -13.96 3.06 -24.44
N GLN A 35 -12.72 2.64 -24.27
CA GLN A 35 -11.59 2.98 -25.12
C GLN A 35 -10.83 1.74 -25.62
N ARG A 36 -10.54 0.80 -24.73
CA ARG A 36 -9.74 -0.42 -24.96
C ARG A 36 -10.49 -1.70 -24.57
N VAL A 37 -11.31 -1.62 -23.53
CA VAL A 37 -12.12 -2.75 -23.05
C VAL A 37 -13.29 -2.95 -24.03
N SER A 38 -13.57 -4.20 -24.42
CA SER A 38 -14.69 -4.48 -25.30
C SER A 38 -16.03 -4.39 -24.54
N ALA A 39 -17.08 -3.99 -25.24
CA ALA A 39 -18.44 -4.02 -24.67
C ALA A 39 -18.83 -5.45 -24.22
N GLY A 40 -18.39 -6.49 -24.94
CA GLY A 40 -18.62 -7.88 -24.56
C GLY A 40 -18.02 -8.24 -23.18
N THR A 41 -16.84 -7.70 -22.84
CA THR A 41 -16.24 -7.87 -21.52
C THR A 41 -17.09 -7.24 -20.42
N VAL A 42 -17.66 -6.06 -20.70
CA VAL A 42 -18.55 -5.37 -19.75
C VAL A 42 -19.83 -6.18 -19.54
N PHE A 43 -20.49 -6.61 -20.64
CA PHE A 43 -21.71 -7.42 -20.56
C PHE A 43 -21.49 -8.75 -19.82
N ALA A 44 -20.35 -9.43 -20.06
CA ALA A 44 -20.00 -10.67 -19.36
C ALA A 44 -19.78 -10.48 -17.85
N SER A 45 -19.50 -9.25 -17.43
CA SER A 45 -19.26 -8.90 -16.02
C SER A 45 -20.48 -8.31 -15.31
N LEU A 46 -21.55 -7.98 -16.06
CA LEU A 46 -22.80 -7.48 -15.51
C LEU A 46 -23.67 -8.65 -15.02
N PRO A 47 -24.15 -8.66 -13.77
CA PRO A 47 -25.04 -9.68 -13.24
C PRO A 47 -26.52 -9.39 -13.55
N LEU A 48 -26.81 -8.69 -14.65
CA LEU A 48 -28.16 -8.30 -15.11
C LEU A 48 -28.23 -8.23 -16.65
N SER A 49 -29.42 -8.33 -17.19
CA SER A 49 -29.69 -8.36 -18.62
C SER A 49 -30.90 -7.49 -18.98
N VAL A 50 -31.08 -7.22 -20.26
CA VAL A 50 -32.28 -6.57 -20.77
C VAL A 50 -33.51 -7.45 -20.43
N GLY A 51 -34.56 -6.85 -19.91
CA GLY A 51 -35.79 -7.48 -19.43
C GLY A 51 -35.81 -7.77 -17.94
N ASP A 52 -34.68 -7.59 -17.23
CA ASP A 52 -34.65 -7.77 -15.80
C ASP A 52 -35.24 -6.56 -15.06
N ASN A 53 -35.95 -6.85 -13.96
CA ASN A 53 -36.33 -5.83 -13.00
C ASN A 53 -35.19 -5.58 -12.05
N VAL A 54 -34.75 -4.33 -11.96
CA VAL A 54 -33.59 -3.94 -11.14
C VAL A 54 -33.99 -2.91 -10.08
N ASP A 55 -33.46 -3.15 -8.88
CA ASP A 55 -33.52 -2.25 -7.75
C ASP A 55 -32.12 -1.67 -7.45
N GLU A 56 -32.05 -0.85 -6.43
CA GLU A 56 -30.79 -0.26 -5.99
C GLU A 56 -29.76 -1.30 -5.52
N ALA A 57 -30.21 -2.47 -5.00
CA ALA A 57 -29.30 -3.52 -4.55
C ALA A 57 -28.61 -4.22 -5.74
N ILE A 58 -29.37 -4.49 -6.80
CA ILE A 58 -28.87 -5.06 -8.05
C ILE A 58 -27.89 -4.09 -8.74
N ILE A 59 -28.24 -2.79 -8.79
CA ILE A 59 -27.35 -1.74 -9.33
C ILE A 59 -26.04 -1.67 -8.55
N ARG A 60 -26.07 -1.71 -7.22
CA ARG A 60 -24.86 -1.74 -6.40
C ARG A 60 -24.01 -2.99 -6.66
N GLU A 61 -24.64 -4.17 -6.82
CA GLU A 61 -23.90 -5.41 -7.12
C GLU A 61 -23.29 -5.36 -8.53
N ALA A 62 -24.02 -4.85 -9.52
CA ALA A 62 -23.53 -4.64 -10.87
C ALA A 62 -22.31 -3.70 -10.88
N THR A 63 -22.39 -2.59 -10.15
CA THR A 63 -21.28 -1.65 -9.98
C THR A 63 -20.07 -2.34 -9.36
N ARG A 64 -20.25 -3.10 -8.27
CA ARG A 64 -19.16 -3.85 -7.63
C ARG A 64 -18.56 -4.90 -8.56
N SER A 65 -19.38 -5.58 -9.35
CA SER A 65 -18.91 -6.59 -10.29
C SER A 65 -17.98 -5.99 -11.32
N LEU A 66 -18.32 -4.83 -11.90
CA LEU A 66 -17.48 -4.10 -12.84
C LEU A 66 -16.17 -3.61 -12.17
N PHE A 67 -16.24 -3.07 -10.95
CA PHE A 67 -15.02 -2.69 -10.21
C PHE A 67 -14.12 -3.88 -9.93
N ARG A 68 -14.66 -5.05 -9.60
CA ARG A 68 -13.87 -6.28 -9.34
C ARG A 68 -13.05 -6.75 -10.54
N THR A 69 -13.45 -6.39 -11.77
CA THR A 69 -12.66 -6.70 -12.97
C THR A 69 -11.30 -6.02 -12.96
N GLY A 70 -11.16 -4.90 -12.22
CA GLY A 70 -9.94 -4.11 -12.16
C GLY A 70 -9.71 -3.19 -13.37
N TYR A 71 -10.57 -3.26 -14.42
CA TYR A 71 -10.42 -2.46 -15.65
C TYR A 71 -10.79 -0.99 -15.48
N PHE A 72 -11.67 -0.68 -14.52
CA PHE A 72 -12.29 0.64 -14.42
C PHE A 72 -11.79 1.41 -13.20
N ALA A 73 -11.52 2.69 -13.40
CA ALA A 73 -11.22 3.66 -12.35
C ALA A 73 -12.50 4.21 -11.74
N ASP A 74 -13.56 4.34 -12.58
CA ASP A 74 -14.88 4.77 -12.13
C ASP A 74 -15.98 4.05 -12.91
N VAL A 75 -17.14 3.83 -12.23
CA VAL A 75 -18.34 3.20 -12.77
C VAL A 75 -19.54 3.96 -12.25
N VAL A 76 -20.29 4.57 -13.16
CA VAL A 76 -21.52 5.31 -12.87
C VAL A 76 -22.67 4.59 -13.57
N MET A 77 -23.74 4.30 -12.82
CA MET A 77 -24.97 3.75 -13.40
C MET A 77 -26.09 4.77 -13.27
N ALA A 78 -26.78 5.03 -14.38
CA ALA A 78 -27.90 5.95 -14.45
C ALA A 78 -29.07 5.31 -15.18
N ARG A 79 -30.31 5.75 -14.88
CA ARG A 79 -31.52 5.37 -15.57
C ARG A 79 -32.00 6.51 -16.46
N GLU A 80 -32.19 6.23 -17.74
CA GLU A 80 -32.74 7.16 -18.71
C GLU A 80 -33.91 6.48 -19.47
N ASN A 81 -35.16 6.81 -19.16
CA ASN A 81 -36.35 6.29 -19.85
C ASN A 81 -36.40 4.74 -19.98
N GLY A 82 -36.01 4.02 -18.91
CA GLY A 82 -35.92 2.55 -18.90
C GLY A 82 -34.64 1.97 -19.47
N ILE A 83 -33.74 2.81 -19.99
CA ILE A 83 -32.39 2.40 -20.41
C ILE A 83 -31.46 2.49 -19.23
N LEU A 84 -30.70 1.43 -18.97
CA LEU A 84 -29.60 1.45 -18.02
C LEU A 84 -28.33 2.00 -18.71
N VAL A 85 -27.91 3.21 -18.34
CA VAL A 85 -26.67 3.82 -18.83
C VAL A 85 -25.54 3.46 -17.91
N VAL A 86 -24.52 2.76 -18.44
CA VAL A 86 -23.32 2.35 -17.72
C VAL A 86 -22.16 3.22 -18.20
N GLY A 87 -21.86 4.28 -17.45
CA GLY A 87 -20.73 5.17 -17.70
C GLY A 87 -19.47 4.61 -17.05
N LEU A 88 -18.41 4.44 -17.84
CA LEU A 88 -17.17 3.79 -17.44
C LEU A 88 -15.95 4.70 -17.68
N VAL A 89 -15.06 4.75 -16.70
CA VAL A 89 -13.74 5.34 -16.87
C VAL A 89 -12.71 4.22 -16.78
N GLU A 90 -12.07 3.89 -17.90
CA GLU A 90 -11.08 2.84 -17.95
C GLU A 90 -9.77 3.27 -17.25
N ARG A 91 -9.14 2.36 -16.52
CA ARG A 91 -7.77 2.55 -16.05
C ARG A 91 -6.80 2.51 -17.23
N PRO A 92 -5.77 3.37 -17.24
CA PRO A 92 -4.77 3.33 -18.30
C PRO A 92 -3.94 2.03 -18.26
N ALA A 93 -3.31 1.70 -19.39
CA ALA A 93 -2.33 0.62 -19.44
C ALA A 93 -0.91 1.18 -19.36
N VAL A 94 -0.05 0.44 -18.70
CA VAL A 94 1.40 0.71 -18.68
C VAL A 94 1.97 0.42 -20.07
N THR A 95 2.64 1.41 -20.67
CA THR A 95 3.33 1.25 -21.95
C THR A 95 4.79 0.91 -21.74
N GLU A 96 5.42 1.54 -20.77
CA GLU A 96 6.83 1.37 -20.43
C GLU A 96 7.06 1.68 -18.96
N ILE A 97 8.09 1.08 -18.40
CA ILE A 97 8.60 1.34 -17.07
C ILE A 97 10.08 1.66 -17.20
N ASN A 98 10.47 2.87 -16.83
CA ASN A 98 11.85 3.34 -16.84
C ASN A 98 12.37 3.38 -15.41
N LEU A 99 13.47 2.67 -15.16
CA LEU A 99 14.20 2.64 -13.90
C LEU A 99 15.55 3.31 -14.09
N GLU A 100 15.85 4.29 -13.25
CA GLU A 100 17.13 5.01 -13.28
C GLU A 100 17.73 5.11 -11.87
N GLY A 101 19.06 5.13 -11.78
CA GLY A 101 19.81 5.37 -10.55
C GLY A 101 20.09 4.13 -9.69
N ASN A 102 19.48 2.99 -9.96
CA ASN A 102 19.74 1.73 -9.26
C ASN A 102 21.10 1.15 -9.66
N LYS A 103 21.96 0.89 -8.68
CA LYS A 103 23.31 0.30 -8.85
C LYS A 103 23.51 -0.91 -7.94
N ALA A 104 22.94 -0.89 -6.75
CA ALA A 104 23.05 -1.95 -5.76
C ALA A 104 22.12 -3.13 -6.07
N ILE A 105 21.02 -2.88 -6.74
CA ILE A 105 20.06 -3.91 -7.18
C ILE A 105 19.96 -3.83 -8.70
N GLU A 106 20.14 -4.99 -9.36
CA GLU A 106 20.07 -5.07 -10.82
C GLU A 106 18.70 -4.69 -11.36
N THR A 107 18.68 -3.98 -12.50
CA THR A 107 17.44 -3.49 -13.12
C THR A 107 16.46 -4.63 -13.43
N ASP A 108 16.96 -5.76 -13.92
CA ASP A 108 16.11 -6.91 -14.24
C ASP A 108 15.42 -7.49 -13.01
N GLN A 109 16.11 -7.53 -11.86
CA GLN A 109 15.51 -7.98 -10.60
C GLN A 109 14.40 -7.03 -10.13
N LEU A 110 14.59 -5.73 -10.29
CA LEU A 110 13.57 -4.73 -9.95
C LEU A 110 12.35 -4.84 -10.88
N LEU A 111 12.57 -5.00 -12.18
CA LEU A 111 11.49 -5.18 -13.15
C LEU A 111 10.70 -6.46 -12.91
N ASP A 112 11.37 -7.56 -12.55
CA ASP A 112 10.72 -8.82 -12.19
C ASP A 112 9.87 -8.65 -10.93
N ALA A 113 10.40 -8.01 -9.89
CA ALA A 113 9.64 -7.71 -8.66
C ALA A 113 8.41 -6.83 -8.93
N LEU A 114 8.53 -5.82 -9.79
CA LEU A 114 7.41 -4.98 -10.21
C LEU A 114 6.34 -5.80 -10.95
N ARG A 115 6.77 -6.67 -11.88
CA ARG A 115 5.88 -7.56 -12.65
C ARG A 115 5.11 -8.51 -11.75
N ASP A 116 5.79 -9.16 -10.81
CA ASP A 116 5.19 -10.14 -9.89
C ASP A 116 4.13 -9.48 -8.98
N ASN A 117 4.27 -8.19 -8.74
CA ASN A 117 3.30 -7.39 -7.99
C ASN A 117 2.24 -6.69 -8.86
N GLY A 118 2.20 -6.99 -10.16
CA GLY A 118 1.17 -6.51 -11.06
C GLY A 118 1.43 -5.13 -11.66
N LEU A 119 2.69 -4.69 -11.72
CA LEU A 119 3.13 -3.51 -12.44
C LEU A 119 4.11 -3.92 -13.56
N ALA A 120 3.59 -4.10 -14.75
CA ALA A 120 4.38 -4.46 -15.93
C ALA A 120 3.82 -3.82 -17.21
N GLU A 121 4.64 -3.76 -18.24
CA GLU A 121 4.20 -3.28 -19.56
C GLU A 121 3.01 -4.11 -20.08
N GLY A 122 2.05 -3.44 -20.66
CA GLY A 122 0.80 -4.02 -21.15
C GLY A 122 -0.25 -4.27 -20.09
N GLN A 123 0.08 -4.22 -18.81
CA GLN A 123 -0.86 -4.39 -17.71
C GLN A 123 -1.63 -3.08 -17.39
N ILE A 124 -2.72 -3.23 -16.66
CA ILE A 124 -3.52 -2.10 -16.18
C ILE A 124 -2.78 -1.39 -15.07
N PHE A 125 -2.58 -0.08 -15.26
CA PHE A 125 -1.95 0.76 -14.25
C PHE A 125 -2.88 0.96 -13.04
N ARG A 126 -2.35 0.72 -11.86
CA ARG A 126 -3.00 1.01 -10.59
C ARG A 126 -2.06 1.80 -9.70
N GLN A 127 -2.43 3.02 -9.39
CA GLN A 127 -1.64 3.93 -8.57
C GLN A 127 -1.23 3.32 -7.22
N VAL A 128 -2.15 2.60 -6.56
CA VAL A 128 -1.91 1.96 -5.27
C VAL A 128 -0.80 0.88 -5.33
N ILE A 129 -0.67 0.20 -6.48
CA ILE A 129 0.41 -0.77 -6.70
C ILE A 129 1.75 -0.05 -6.79
N LEU A 130 1.83 1.02 -7.60
CA LEU A 130 3.05 1.82 -7.72
C LEU A 130 3.50 2.38 -6.37
N GLU A 131 2.59 2.96 -5.59
CA GLU A 131 2.88 3.49 -4.26
C GLU A 131 3.38 2.40 -3.30
N GLY A 132 2.72 1.23 -3.30
CA GLY A 132 3.16 0.08 -2.50
C GLY A 132 4.56 -0.40 -2.88
N MET A 133 4.84 -0.50 -4.18
CA MET A 133 6.17 -0.89 -4.69
C MET A 133 7.23 0.15 -4.38
N THR A 134 6.91 1.44 -4.47
CA THR A 134 7.82 2.53 -4.08
C THR A 134 8.26 2.40 -2.63
N GLN A 135 7.31 2.12 -1.73
CA GLN A 135 7.60 1.91 -0.31
C GLN A 135 8.41 0.64 -0.06
N GLU A 136 8.13 -0.44 -0.81
CA GLU A 136 8.88 -1.69 -0.71
C GLU A 136 10.33 -1.52 -1.16
N LEU A 137 10.56 -0.86 -2.30
CA LEU A 137 11.90 -0.51 -2.77
C LEU A 137 12.66 0.33 -1.75
N GLN A 138 11.99 1.34 -1.17
CA GLN A 138 12.57 2.16 -0.11
C GLN A 138 13.01 1.31 1.09
N ARG A 139 12.16 0.38 1.56
CA ARG A 139 12.50 -0.55 2.65
C ARG A 139 13.66 -1.45 2.29
N GLN A 140 13.71 -1.94 1.06
CA GLN A 140 14.78 -2.81 0.57
C GLN A 140 16.14 -2.11 0.59
N TYR A 141 16.22 -0.84 0.19
CA TYR A 141 17.45 -0.05 0.30
C TYR A 141 17.84 0.22 1.74
N VAL A 142 16.87 0.55 2.59
CA VAL A 142 17.11 0.74 4.03
C VAL A 142 17.65 -0.54 4.69
N SER A 143 17.13 -1.72 4.34
CA SER A 143 17.61 -3.00 4.88
C SER A 143 19.07 -3.32 4.47
N GLN A 144 19.52 -2.72 3.35
CA GLN A 144 20.91 -2.79 2.90
C GLN A 144 21.82 -1.72 3.53
N GLY A 145 21.33 -1.01 4.55
CA GLY A 145 22.07 0.05 5.23
C GLY A 145 22.07 1.40 4.51
N ARG A 146 21.23 1.58 3.47
CA ARG A 146 21.12 2.82 2.69
C ARG A 146 19.97 3.68 3.23
N TYR A 147 20.13 4.23 4.42
CA TYR A 147 19.08 4.98 5.12
C TYR A 147 18.71 6.31 4.43
N GLY A 148 19.61 6.85 3.62
CA GLY A 148 19.38 8.05 2.79
C GLY A 148 18.76 7.76 1.42
N ALA A 149 18.45 6.50 1.11
CA ALA A 149 17.86 6.16 -0.18
C ALA A 149 16.52 6.86 -0.40
N LEU A 150 16.27 7.31 -1.61
CA LEU A 150 15.04 7.98 -2.00
C LEU A 150 14.55 7.41 -3.33
N VAL A 151 13.32 6.94 -3.35
CA VAL A 151 12.65 6.44 -4.56
C VAL A 151 11.57 7.43 -4.96
N LYS A 152 11.72 8.05 -6.13
CA LYS A 152 10.73 8.97 -6.71
C LYS A 152 10.06 8.32 -7.89
N THR A 153 8.75 8.52 -8.00
CA THR A 153 7.97 8.01 -9.12
C THR A 153 7.24 9.15 -9.83
N ASP A 154 7.23 9.10 -11.15
CA ASP A 154 6.48 10.00 -12.01
C ASP A 154 5.69 9.21 -13.05
N VAL A 155 4.41 9.55 -13.23
CA VAL A 155 3.50 8.87 -14.16
C VAL A 155 3.06 9.85 -15.22
N LYS A 156 3.50 9.63 -16.45
CA LYS A 156 3.14 10.46 -17.60
C LYS A 156 1.98 9.84 -18.37
N THR A 157 0.90 10.60 -18.54
CA THR A 157 -0.24 10.18 -19.36
C THR A 157 0.14 10.25 -20.84
N LEU A 158 -0.16 9.19 -21.58
CA LEU A 158 0.07 9.04 -23.00
C LEU A 158 -1.26 8.92 -23.76
N PRO A 159 -1.27 9.21 -25.08
CA PRO A 159 -2.47 9.01 -25.89
C PRO A 159 -3.03 7.58 -25.83
N ARG A 160 -4.33 7.43 -26.07
CA ARG A 160 -5.07 6.15 -26.08
C ARG A 160 -5.08 5.46 -24.71
N ASN A 161 -5.34 6.23 -23.66
CA ASN A 161 -5.46 5.76 -22.28
C ASN A 161 -4.28 4.86 -21.85
N ARG A 162 -3.07 5.38 -21.97
CA ARG A 162 -1.80 4.72 -21.60
C ARG A 162 -1.00 5.60 -20.66
N VAL A 163 -0.07 4.99 -19.94
CA VAL A 163 0.90 5.68 -19.09
C VAL A 163 2.31 5.14 -19.30
N SER A 164 3.29 6.01 -19.11
CA SER A 164 4.68 5.70 -18.87
C SER A 164 4.97 5.92 -17.39
N VAL A 165 5.64 4.98 -16.75
CA VAL A 165 6.05 5.05 -15.35
C VAL A 165 7.55 5.24 -15.28
N ASN A 166 8.01 6.33 -14.67
CA ASN A 166 9.41 6.57 -14.42
C ASN A 166 9.67 6.40 -12.92
N ILE A 167 10.70 5.65 -12.56
CA ILE A 167 11.13 5.39 -11.19
C ILE A 167 12.59 5.82 -11.10
N ASP A 168 12.84 6.90 -10.40
CA ASP A 168 14.16 7.48 -10.18
C ASP A 168 14.62 7.14 -8.76
N ILE A 169 15.76 6.47 -8.66
CA ILE A 169 16.30 5.92 -7.42
C ILE A 169 17.60 6.64 -7.08
N ASP A 170 17.58 7.39 -6.01
CA ASP A 170 18.79 7.87 -5.36
C ASP A 170 19.11 6.92 -4.20
N GLU A 171 20.09 6.05 -4.38
CA GLU A 171 20.40 5.02 -3.39
C GLU A 171 21.03 5.59 -2.12
N GLY A 172 21.60 6.79 -2.19
CA GLY A 172 22.42 7.35 -1.12
C GLY A 172 23.66 6.50 -0.79
N ASP A 173 24.31 6.87 0.27
CA ASP A 173 25.47 6.12 0.78
C ASP A 173 25.04 5.05 1.79
N VAL A 174 25.85 3.98 1.89
CA VAL A 174 25.72 3.01 2.98
C VAL A 174 26.15 3.66 4.29
N ALA A 175 25.30 3.62 5.29
CA ALA A 175 25.63 4.15 6.61
C ALA A 175 26.78 3.35 7.24
N LYS A 176 27.77 4.06 7.75
CA LYS A 176 28.94 3.47 8.39
C LYS A 176 29.05 3.94 9.83
N ILE A 177 29.49 3.04 10.69
CA ILE A 177 29.75 3.31 12.09
C ILE A 177 31.12 4.00 12.21
N ARG A 178 31.11 5.25 12.61
CA ARG A 178 32.36 6.00 12.85
C ARG A 178 32.88 5.83 14.27
N HIS A 179 31.96 5.89 15.24
CA HIS A 179 32.23 5.76 16.65
C HIS A 179 31.08 5.08 17.35
N ILE A 180 31.42 4.21 18.29
CA ILE A 180 30.53 3.65 19.29
C ILE A 180 30.98 4.18 20.64
N ASN A 181 30.10 4.73 21.44
CA ASN A 181 30.40 5.28 22.74
C ASN A 181 29.45 4.70 23.79
N ILE A 182 30.02 4.03 24.79
CA ILE A 182 29.25 3.42 25.88
C ILE A 182 29.46 4.28 27.13
N VAL A 183 28.37 4.74 27.73
CA VAL A 183 28.40 5.62 28.91
C VAL A 183 27.71 4.94 30.09
N GLY A 184 28.37 4.99 31.27
CA GLY A 184 27.84 4.37 32.49
C GLY A 184 28.39 2.98 32.79
N ASN A 185 29.42 2.54 32.06
CA ASN A 185 30.13 1.27 32.20
C ASN A 185 31.21 1.35 33.29
N PHE A 186 30.82 1.39 34.56
CA PHE A 186 31.77 1.58 35.66
C PHE A 186 32.61 0.34 35.99
N ASP A 187 32.09 -0.86 35.74
CA ASP A 187 32.71 -2.13 36.17
C ASP A 187 33.58 -2.78 35.08
N PHE A 188 33.35 -2.45 33.81
CA PHE A 188 34.07 -3.02 32.66
C PHE A 188 34.55 -1.91 31.74
N SER A 189 35.62 -2.15 31.02
CA SER A 189 36.13 -1.19 30.04
C SER A 189 35.23 -1.15 28.81
N GLU A 190 35.23 -0.04 28.08
CA GLU A 190 34.50 0.10 26.82
C GLU A 190 34.96 -0.96 25.81
N ASP A 191 36.27 -1.22 25.72
CA ASP A 191 36.84 -2.24 24.82
C ASP A 191 36.28 -3.64 25.13
N ASP A 192 36.19 -4.05 26.41
CA ASP A 192 35.65 -5.36 26.81
C ASP A 192 34.16 -5.51 26.39
N LEU A 193 33.41 -4.41 26.39
CA LEU A 193 31.98 -4.38 25.99
C LEU A 193 31.82 -4.38 24.48
N LEU A 194 32.65 -3.62 23.76
CA LEU A 194 32.63 -3.57 22.29
C LEU A 194 33.09 -4.90 21.67
N ASP A 195 33.95 -5.66 22.34
CA ASP A 195 34.32 -7.01 21.91
C ASP A 195 33.13 -8.00 21.85
N GLN A 196 32.00 -7.64 22.48
CA GLN A 196 30.76 -8.44 22.43
C GLN A 196 29.88 -8.09 21.21
N PHE A 197 30.19 -7.00 20.50
CA PHE A 197 29.39 -6.52 19.36
C PHE A 197 29.83 -7.18 18.06
N GLU A 198 28.87 -7.48 17.20
CA GLU A 198 29.13 -7.91 15.83
C GLU A 198 29.50 -6.72 14.93
N GLN A 199 28.93 -5.55 15.23
CA GLN A 199 29.22 -4.31 14.53
C GLN A 199 30.42 -3.59 15.15
N ASN A 200 31.30 -3.09 14.28
CA ASN A 200 32.53 -2.41 14.70
C ASN A 200 32.64 -1.02 14.09
N GLU A 201 33.50 -0.18 14.68
CA GLU A 201 33.87 1.10 14.10
C GLU A 201 34.62 0.93 12.78
N THR A 202 34.54 1.93 11.90
CA THR A 202 35.27 1.93 10.63
C THR A 202 36.80 1.87 10.90
N GLY A 203 37.40 0.75 10.57
CA GLY A 203 38.83 0.48 10.75
C GLY A 203 39.53 0.22 9.42
N TRP A 204 40.84 -0.03 9.48
CA TRP A 204 41.66 -0.26 8.29
C TRP A 204 41.39 -1.60 7.57
N ILE A 205 40.67 -2.55 8.21
CA ILE A 205 40.25 -3.83 7.63
C ILE A 205 38.75 -3.89 7.28
N SER A 206 37.98 -2.87 7.65
CA SER A 206 36.53 -2.84 7.44
C SER A 206 36.12 -2.94 5.96
N TRP A 207 37.01 -2.57 5.04
CA TRP A 207 36.81 -2.75 3.60
C TRP A 207 36.75 -4.23 3.17
N ILE A 208 37.27 -5.16 4.00
CA ILE A 208 37.20 -6.61 3.78
C ILE A 208 36.01 -7.21 4.56
N THR A 209 35.92 -6.85 5.86
CA THR A 209 34.94 -7.47 6.79
C THR A 209 33.54 -6.89 6.65
N SER A 210 33.43 -5.62 6.22
CA SER A 210 32.16 -4.89 6.13
C SER A 210 31.40 -4.83 7.47
N ASP A 211 32.09 -4.96 8.59
CA ASP A 211 31.56 -4.91 9.94
C ASP A 211 31.28 -3.48 10.42
N ASP A 212 31.79 -2.49 9.70
CA ASP A 212 31.54 -1.06 9.91
C ASP A 212 30.21 -0.55 9.32
N LYS A 213 29.44 -1.41 8.63
CA LYS A 213 28.15 -1.03 8.09
C LYS A 213 27.09 -1.04 9.18
N TYR A 214 26.49 0.12 9.41
CA TYR A 214 25.40 0.22 10.38
C TYR A 214 24.17 -0.57 9.92
N SER A 215 23.66 -1.42 10.79
CA SER A 215 22.37 -2.10 10.67
C SER A 215 21.62 -2.00 11.99
N ARG A 216 20.38 -1.56 11.94
CA ARG A 216 19.53 -1.47 13.13
C ARG A 216 19.26 -2.83 13.74
N GLU A 217 19.10 -3.85 12.89
CA GLU A 217 18.85 -5.24 13.29
C GLU A 217 20.06 -5.80 14.04
N LYS A 218 21.26 -5.57 13.52
CA LYS A 218 22.50 -5.99 14.20
C LYS A 218 22.69 -5.24 15.51
N LEU A 219 22.44 -3.93 15.54
CA LEU A 219 22.50 -3.16 16.78
C LEU A 219 21.56 -3.72 17.85
N SER A 220 20.35 -4.12 17.48
CA SER A 220 19.43 -4.78 18.42
C SER A 220 20.02 -6.08 18.97
N GLY A 221 20.62 -6.92 18.09
CA GLY A 221 21.30 -8.15 18.48
C GLY A 221 22.51 -7.91 19.38
N ASP A 222 23.32 -6.88 19.07
CA ASP A 222 24.47 -6.48 19.88
C ASP A 222 24.04 -6.06 21.29
N LEU A 223 22.94 -5.30 21.42
CA LEU A 223 22.40 -4.90 22.73
C LEU A 223 21.87 -6.10 23.52
N GLU A 224 21.19 -7.05 22.88
CA GLU A 224 20.74 -8.30 23.53
C GLU A 224 21.93 -9.15 23.98
N THR A 225 23.00 -9.21 23.18
CA THR A 225 24.23 -9.92 23.53
C THR A 225 24.90 -9.26 24.74
N LEU A 226 24.95 -7.93 24.75
CA LEU A 226 25.52 -7.17 25.88
C LEU A 226 24.71 -7.39 27.16
N GLU A 227 23.38 -7.37 27.08
CA GLU A 227 22.51 -7.66 28.23
C GLU A 227 22.76 -9.07 28.77
N SER A 228 22.81 -10.07 27.90
CA SER A 228 23.11 -11.46 28.27
C SER A 228 24.48 -11.59 28.92
N TRP A 229 25.48 -10.90 28.38
CA TRP A 229 26.85 -10.90 28.89
C TRP A 229 26.95 -10.34 30.32
N TYR A 230 26.18 -9.27 30.65
CA TYR A 230 26.08 -8.73 32.01
C TYR A 230 25.34 -9.66 32.97
N LEU A 231 24.22 -10.23 32.52
CA LEU A 231 23.42 -11.16 33.31
C LEU A 231 24.19 -12.42 33.70
N ASP A 232 24.99 -12.98 32.79
CA ASP A 232 25.86 -14.14 33.02
C ASP A 232 26.95 -13.86 34.09
N ARG A 233 27.29 -12.58 34.31
CA ARG A 233 28.24 -12.13 35.33
C ARG A 233 27.59 -11.71 36.63
N GLY A 234 26.27 -11.89 36.75
CA GLY A 234 25.49 -11.64 37.95
C GLY A 234 24.89 -10.24 38.08
N TYR A 235 25.02 -9.41 37.06
CA TYR A 235 24.41 -8.07 37.03
C TYR A 235 22.94 -8.13 36.68
N LEU A 236 22.09 -8.65 37.58
CA LEU A 236 20.67 -8.92 37.35
C LEU A 236 19.81 -7.66 37.11
N GLN A 237 20.33 -6.48 37.38
CA GLN A 237 19.65 -5.19 37.20
C GLN A 237 20.25 -4.36 36.08
N PHE A 238 21.06 -5.00 35.20
CA PHE A 238 21.59 -4.32 34.05
C PHE A 238 20.45 -3.95 33.09
N GLU A 239 20.50 -2.73 32.59
CA GLU A 239 19.54 -2.21 31.62
C GLU A 239 20.21 -1.17 30.72
N VAL A 240 19.98 -1.24 29.43
CA VAL A 240 20.35 -0.19 28.48
C VAL A 240 19.32 0.91 28.50
N MET A 241 19.60 2.01 29.18
CA MET A 241 18.67 3.13 29.41
C MET A 241 18.25 3.83 28.11
N SER A 242 19.16 3.99 27.17
CA SER A 242 18.89 4.62 25.87
C SER A 242 19.97 4.32 24.85
N THR A 243 19.57 4.30 23.59
CA THR A 243 20.47 4.19 22.44
C THR A 243 20.22 5.35 21.49
N GLN A 244 21.27 6.03 21.05
CA GLN A 244 21.20 7.15 20.11
C GLN A 244 22.09 6.87 18.91
N VAL A 245 21.56 7.07 17.71
CA VAL A 245 22.29 6.98 16.43
C VAL A 245 22.19 8.32 15.74
N SER A 246 23.30 8.90 15.29
CA SER A 246 23.37 10.23 14.66
C SER A 246 24.23 10.24 13.39
#